data_4d4149ef9529d283f5c33eae51db9a24
#
_entry.id   4d4149ef9529d283f5c33eae51db9a24
#
_cell.length_a   1.000
_cell.length_b   1.000
_cell.length_c   1.000
_cell.angle_alpha   90.00
_cell.angle_beta   90.00
_cell.angle_gamma   90.00
#
_symmetry.space_group_name_H-M   'P 1'
#
loop_
_entity.id
_entity.type
_entity.pdbx_description
1 polymer ?
#
loop_
_entity_poly.entity_id
_entity_poly.type
_entity_poly.pdbx_seq_one_letter_code
_entity_poly.pdbx_strand_id
1 'polypeptide(L)'
;MTIAIRATDLVKSYSPGLRALDGVSLDVTSGEVLVVMGPSGSGKSTLIRTFNGLETLDSGELDVLGVRLDAAHEERQVRAIRERVGMVFQQFNLFPHLSILDNISLAPIKVQKRAKAAAEQLAIELLDQMG
;
A
#
# COMPACT_ATOMS: atom_id res chain seq x y z
N MET A 1 -3.16 12.36 19.11
CA MET A 1 -2.37 11.47 18.22
C MET A 1 -3.04 11.45 16.84
N THR A 2 -2.21 11.49 15.82
CA THR A 2 -2.70 11.54 14.43
C THR A 2 -3.05 10.15 13.94
N ILE A 3 -4.23 9.98 13.35
CA ILE A 3 -4.62 8.73 12.70
C ILE A 3 -4.01 8.72 11.30
N ALA A 4 -3.23 7.69 11.00
CA ALA A 4 -2.60 7.51 9.70
C ALA A 4 -3.54 6.81 8.70
N ILE A 5 -4.30 5.81 9.19
CA ILE A 5 -5.31 5.10 8.39
C ILE A 5 -6.59 5.00 9.21
N ARG A 6 -7.71 5.34 8.60
CA ARG A 6 -9.05 5.12 9.15
C ARG A 6 -9.90 4.38 8.14
N ALA A 7 -10.34 3.19 8.52
CA ALA A 7 -11.24 2.36 7.72
C ALA A 7 -12.59 2.29 8.43
N THR A 8 -13.68 2.48 7.69
CA THR A 8 -15.05 2.45 8.22
C THR A 8 -15.92 1.60 7.31
N ASP A 9 -16.42 0.52 7.86
CA ASP A 9 -17.38 -0.40 7.22
C ASP A 9 -16.96 -0.85 5.81
N LEU A 10 -15.69 -1.23 5.66
CA LEU A 10 -15.16 -1.65 4.36
C LEU A 10 -15.81 -2.96 3.91
N VAL A 11 -16.33 -2.96 2.68
CA VAL A 11 -16.91 -4.15 2.02
C VAL A 11 -16.23 -4.38 0.69
N LYS A 12 -15.82 -5.61 0.45
CA LYS A 12 -15.27 -6.08 -0.83
C LYS A 12 -15.74 -7.49 -1.11
N SER A 13 -16.38 -7.68 -2.27
CA SER A 13 -16.81 -8.98 -2.76
C SER A 13 -16.13 -9.29 -4.10
N TYR A 14 -15.69 -10.52 -4.28
CA TYR A 14 -15.14 -10.99 -5.55
C TYR A 14 -16.17 -11.72 -6.40
N SER A 15 -17.20 -12.27 -5.76
CA SER A 15 -18.33 -12.91 -6.43
C SER A 15 -19.55 -12.89 -5.51
N PRO A 16 -20.76 -13.12 -6.04
CA PRO A 16 -21.95 -13.25 -5.19
C PRO A 16 -21.75 -14.27 -4.06
N GLY A 17 -21.95 -13.85 -2.82
CA GLY A 17 -21.78 -14.68 -1.64
C GLY A 17 -20.35 -14.83 -1.13
N LEU A 18 -19.34 -14.27 -1.81
CA LEU A 18 -17.94 -14.29 -1.38
C LEU A 18 -17.47 -12.88 -1.03
N ARG A 19 -17.67 -12.49 0.21
CA ARG A 19 -17.14 -11.23 0.75
C ARG A 19 -15.79 -11.46 1.38
N ALA A 20 -14.75 -10.83 0.81
CA ALA A 20 -13.42 -10.80 1.40
C ALA A 20 -13.36 -9.83 2.59
N LEU A 21 -14.05 -8.69 2.49
CA LEU A 21 -14.26 -7.74 3.58
C LEU A 21 -15.76 -7.57 3.79
N ASP A 22 -16.20 -7.65 5.03
CA ASP A 22 -17.62 -7.59 5.39
C ASP A 22 -17.83 -6.64 6.58
N GLY A 23 -17.78 -5.34 6.30
CA GLY A 23 -17.95 -4.30 7.30
C GLY A 23 -16.74 -4.11 8.20
N VAL A 24 -15.53 -4.16 7.65
CA VAL A 24 -14.29 -4.02 8.44
C VAL A 24 -14.05 -2.56 8.80
N SER A 25 -13.89 -2.30 10.10
CA SER A 25 -13.52 -0.98 10.62
C SER A 25 -12.29 -1.08 11.49
N LEU A 26 -11.33 -0.17 11.29
CA LEU A 26 -10.13 -0.05 12.12
C LEU A 26 -9.49 1.33 11.96
N ASP A 27 -8.73 1.72 12.97
CA ASP A 27 -7.85 2.90 12.90
C ASP A 27 -6.41 2.45 13.14
N VAL A 28 -5.47 3.08 12.43
CA VAL A 28 -4.04 2.95 12.67
C VAL A 28 -3.47 4.32 12.98
N THR A 29 -2.89 4.45 14.16
CA THR A 29 -2.29 5.71 14.62
C THR A 29 -0.89 5.89 14.04
N SER A 30 -0.48 7.11 13.83
CA SER A 30 0.90 7.42 13.40
C SER A 30 1.92 6.83 14.38
N GLY A 31 2.91 6.11 13.87
CA GLY A 31 3.92 5.41 14.67
C GLY A 31 3.50 4.05 15.20
N GLU A 32 2.26 3.63 14.99
CA GLU A 32 1.74 2.34 15.42
C GLU A 32 2.20 1.21 14.50
N VAL A 33 2.42 0.04 15.07
CA VAL A 33 2.56 -1.22 14.34
C VAL A 33 1.32 -2.06 14.60
N LEU A 34 0.49 -2.22 13.56
CA LEU A 34 -0.70 -3.04 13.59
C LEU A 34 -0.42 -4.40 12.93
N VAL A 35 -0.73 -5.48 13.64
CA VAL A 35 -0.59 -6.84 13.11
C VAL A 35 -1.98 -7.38 12.78
N VAL A 36 -2.16 -7.81 11.51
CA VAL A 36 -3.38 -8.44 11.03
C VAL A 36 -3.15 -9.93 10.89
N MET A 37 -3.86 -10.72 11.69
CA MET A 37 -3.71 -12.18 11.72
C MET A 37 -5.03 -12.87 11.42
N GLY A 38 -4.93 -14.08 10.88
CA GLY A 38 -6.08 -14.92 10.59
C GLY A 38 -5.71 -16.04 9.61
N PRO A 39 -6.60 -17.02 9.44
CA PRO A 39 -6.36 -18.11 8.51
C PRO A 39 -6.28 -17.65 7.05
N SER A 40 -5.73 -18.48 6.18
CA SER A 40 -5.72 -18.24 4.73
C SER A 40 -7.17 -18.03 4.22
N GLY A 41 -7.35 -17.05 3.36
CA GLY A 41 -8.67 -16.70 2.82
C GLY A 41 -9.54 -15.84 3.72
N SER A 42 -9.02 -15.32 4.84
CA SER A 42 -9.79 -14.46 5.77
C SER A 42 -9.88 -12.99 5.34
N GLY A 43 -9.25 -12.60 4.24
CA GLY A 43 -9.31 -11.22 3.73
C GLY A 43 -8.15 -10.32 4.13
N LYS A 44 -7.12 -10.83 4.80
CA LYS A 44 -5.95 -10.02 5.23
C LYS A 44 -5.27 -9.30 4.08
N SER A 45 -4.94 -10.01 3.01
CA SER A 45 -4.30 -9.44 1.83
C SER A 45 -5.20 -8.44 1.12
N THR A 46 -6.49 -8.72 1.03
CA THR A 46 -7.49 -7.81 0.47
C THR A 46 -7.52 -6.51 1.25
N LEU A 47 -7.57 -6.56 2.58
CA LEU A 47 -7.57 -5.38 3.43
C LEU A 47 -6.33 -4.51 3.19
N ILE A 48 -5.14 -5.11 3.22
CA ILE A 48 -3.88 -4.38 3.02
C ILE A 48 -3.83 -3.74 1.63
N ARG A 49 -4.30 -4.44 0.60
CA ARG A 49 -4.33 -3.92 -0.77
C ARG A 49 -5.30 -2.76 -0.97
N THR A 50 -6.32 -2.61 -0.14
CA THR A 50 -7.19 -1.43 -0.20
C THR A 50 -6.45 -0.17 0.24
N PHE A 51 -5.49 -0.26 1.16
CA PHE A 51 -4.78 0.90 1.71
C PHE A 51 -3.90 1.63 0.70
N ASN A 52 -3.47 0.97 -0.36
CA ASN A 52 -2.70 1.59 -1.44
C ASN A 52 -3.43 1.60 -2.79
N GLY A 53 -4.72 1.28 -2.79
CA GLY A 53 -5.55 1.28 -3.99
C GLY A 53 -5.26 0.15 -4.98
N LEU A 54 -4.56 -0.92 -4.57
CA LEU A 54 -4.40 -2.12 -5.38
C LEU A 54 -5.70 -2.94 -5.46
N GLU A 55 -6.59 -2.73 -4.50
CA GLU A 55 -7.92 -3.32 -4.48
C GLU A 55 -8.95 -2.21 -4.31
N THR A 56 -10.04 -2.28 -5.03
CA THR A 56 -11.17 -1.34 -4.93
C THR A 56 -12.14 -1.78 -3.84
N LEU A 57 -12.90 -0.83 -3.30
CA LEU A 57 -13.97 -1.08 -2.34
C LEU A 57 -15.33 -1.13 -3.05
N ASP A 58 -16.21 -2.00 -2.60
CA ASP A 58 -17.61 -1.99 -3.03
C ASP A 58 -18.41 -0.97 -2.21
N SER A 59 -18.10 -0.84 -0.92
CA SER A 59 -18.67 0.19 -0.06
C SER A 59 -17.75 0.45 1.15
N GLY A 60 -18.11 1.44 1.95
CA GLY A 60 -17.31 1.90 3.07
C GLY A 60 -16.43 3.08 2.71
N GLU A 61 -15.73 3.59 3.71
CA GLU A 61 -14.86 4.74 3.58
C GLU A 61 -13.49 4.42 4.13
N LEU A 62 -12.46 4.87 3.42
CA LEU A 62 -11.08 4.70 3.80
C LEU A 62 -10.35 6.03 3.68
N ASP A 63 -9.73 6.48 4.76
CA ASP A 63 -8.80 7.60 4.75
C ASP A 63 -7.40 7.07 4.99
N VAL A 64 -6.49 7.39 4.08
CA VAL A 64 -5.07 7.02 4.19
C VAL A 64 -4.25 8.29 4.10
N LEU A 65 -3.63 8.68 5.20
CA LEU A 65 -2.78 9.88 5.30
C LEU A 65 -3.51 11.16 4.83
N GLY A 66 -4.81 11.27 5.11
CA GLY A 66 -5.65 12.41 4.71
C GLY A 66 -6.20 12.32 3.29
N VAL A 67 -5.98 11.22 2.58
CA VAL A 67 -6.53 10.99 1.25
C VAL A 67 -7.66 9.98 1.34
N ARG A 68 -8.86 10.38 0.92
CA ARG A 68 -10.04 9.52 0.97
C ARG A 68 -10.10 8.59 -0.23
N LEU A 69 -10.36 7.32 0.05
CA LEU A 69 -10.70 6.29 -0.93
C LEU A 69 -12.09 5.73 -0.59
N ASP A 70 -12.94 5.62 -1.58
CA ASP A 70 -14.24 4.95 -1.51
C ASP A 70 -14.51 4.24 -2.84
N ALA A 71 -15.73 3.74 -3.05
CA ALA A 71 -16.08 3.06 -4.28
C ALA A 71 -15.99 3.97 -5.54
N ALA A 72 -15.99 5.28 -5.35
CA ALA A 72 -15.99 6.28 -6.43
C ALA A 72 -14.68 7.07 -6.54
N HIS A 73 -13.59 6.64 -5.88
CA HIS A 73 -12.32 7.35 -5.92
C HIS A 73 -11.69 7.38 -7.31
N GLU A 74 -10.95 8.44 -7.58
CA GLU A 74 -10.23 8.63 -8.83
C GLU A 74 -8.77 8.16 -8.72
N GLU A 75 -8.16 7.84 -9.87
CA GLU A 75 -6.75 7.46 -9.98
C GLU A 75 -5.79 8.49 -9.33
N ARG A 76 -6.16 9.76 -9.34
CA ARG A 76 -5.39 10.83 -8.69
C ARG A 76 -5.20 10.60 -7.18
N GLN A 77 -6.26 10.14 -6.50
CA GLN A 77 -6.21 9.83 -5.07
C GLN A 77 -5.29 8.64 -4.80
N VAL A 78 -5.36 7.61 -5.63
CA VAL A 78 -4.49 6.44 -5.54
C VAL A 78 -3.02 6.83 -5.72
N ARG A 79 -2.71 7.68 -6.68
CA ARG A 79 -1.33 8.17 -6.90
C ARG A 79 -0.80 8.93 -5.69
N ALA A 80 -1.60 9.83 -5.12
CA ALA A 80 -1.22 10.61 -3.94
C ALA A 80 -0.86 9.71 -2.74
N ILE A 81 -1.59 8.60 -2.58
CA ILE A 81 -1.28 7.60 -1.54
C ILE A 81 0.01 6.87 -1.86
N ARG A 82 0.17 6.38 -3.09
CA ARG A 82 1.34 5.58 -3.50
C ARG A 82 2.66 6.32 -3.45
N GLU A 83 2.64 7.65 -3.49
CA GLU A 83 3.84 8.46 -3.26
C GLU A 83 4.35 8.39 -1.81
N ARG A 84 3.48 8.05 -0.86
CA ARG A 84 3.74 8.08 0.58
C ARG A 84 3.64 6.72 1.25
N VAL A 85 3.02 5.74 0.61
CA VAL A 85 2.78 4.39 1.16
C VAL A 85 3.59 3.38 0.36
N GLY A 86 4.49 2.69 1.03
CA GLY A 86 5.20 1.54 0.49
C GLY A 86 4.50 0.24 0.83
N MET A 87 4.63 -0.77 -0.02
CA MET A 87 4.11 -2.10 0.20
C MET A 87 5.19 -3.15 -0.06
N VAL A 88 5.32 -4.08 0.86
CA VAL A 88 6.18 -5.26 0.70
C VAL A 88 5.29 -6.46 0.41
N PHE A 89 5.52 -7.09 -0.75
CA PHE A 89 4.74 -8.24 -1.20
C PHE A 89 5.33 -9.54 -0.66
N GLN A 90 4.49 -10.57 -0.57
CA GLN A 90 4.93 -11.92 -0.19
C GLN A 90 5.91 -12.52 -1.21
N GLN A 91 5.71 -12.21 -2.49
CA GLN A 91 6.68 -12.49 -3.56
C GLN A 91 7.59 -11.28 -3.76
N PHE A 92 8.78 -11.49 -4.30
CA PHE A 92 9.76 -10.41 -4.46
C PHE A 92 9.28 -9.28 -5.37
N ASN A 93 8.52 -9.60 -6.43
CA ASN A 93 7.94 -8.65 -7.39
C ASN A 93 8.98 -7.69 -7.99
N LEU A 94 10.18 -8.19 -8.25
CA LEU A 94 11.22 -7.43 -8.92
C LEU A 94 11.00 -7.43 -10.43
N PHE A 95 11.40 -6.35 -11.08
CA PHE A 95 11.46 -6.29 -12.52
C PHE A 95 12.66 -7.12 -13.02
N PRO A 96 12.44 -8.26 -13.70
CA PRO A 96 13.52 -9.18 -14.01
C PRO A 96 14.51 -8.65 -15.06
N HIS A 97 14.11 -7.64 -15.83
CA HIS A 97 14.95 -6.98 -16.84
C HIS A 97 15.80 -5.84 -16.27
N LEU A 98 15.64 -5.50 -14.99
CA LEU A 98 16.39 -4.47 -14.31
C LEU A 98 17.38 -5.07 -13.32
N SER A 99 18.51 -4.38 -13.11
CA SER A 99 19.42 -4.70 -12.01
C SER A 99 18.76 -4.47 -10.65
N ILE A 100 19.37 -4.98 -9.58
CA ILE A 100 18.89 -4.70 -8.21
C ILE A 100 18.95 -3.20 -7.91
N LEU A 101 20.03 -2.55 -8.29
CA LEU A 101 20.18 -1.09 -8.15
C LEU A 101 19.03 -0.35 -8.84
N ASP A 102 18.72 -0.71 -10.08
CA ASP A 102 17.65 -0.07 -10.84
C ASP A 102 16.27 -0.37 -10.26
N ASN A 103 16.03 -1.58 -9.75
CA ASN A 103 14.79 -1.91 -9.04
C ASN A 103 14.57 -1.01 -7.81
N ILE A 104 15.63 -0.74 -7.04
CA ILE A 104 15.52 0.09 -5.83
C ILE A 104 15.36 1.57 -6.20
N SER A 105 16.10 2.05 -7.19
CA SER A 105 16.12 3.47 -7.55
C SER A 105 14.96 3.90 -8.46
N LEU A 106 14.21 2.97 -9.06
CA LEU A 106 13.18 3.27 -10.04
C LEU A 106 12.09 4.19 -9.48
N ALA A 107 11.47 3.82 -8.35
CA ALA A 107 10.41 4.61 -7.75
C ALA A 107 10.89 5.98 -7.23
N PRO A 108 12.02 6.09 -6.53
CA PRO A 108 12.61 7.39 -6.20
C PRO A 108 12.79 8.33 -7.40
N ILE A 109 13.26 7.80 -8.53
CA ILE A 109 13.47 8.60 -9.75
C ILE A 109 12.13 8.93 -10.42
N LYS A 110 11.30 7.93 -10.69
CA LYS A 110 10.10 8.09 -11.54
C LYS A 110 8.90 8.69 -10.79
N VAL A 111 8.71 8.32 -9.54
CA VAL A 111 7.55 8.74 -8.72
C VAL A 111 7.90 9.95 -7.87
N GLN A 112 8.99 9.89 -7.11
CA GLN A 112 9.41 10.95 -6.20
C GLN A 112 10.23 12.05 -6.89
N LYS A 113 10.55 11.88 -8.17
CA LYS A 113 11.30 12.85 -8.98
C LYS A 113 12.68 13.21 -8.42
N ARG A 114 13.31 12.28 -7.70
CA ARG A 114 14.67 12.46 -7.21
C ARG A 114 15.68 12.42 -8.35
N ALA A 115 16.80 13.12 -8.18
CA ALA A 115 17.92 13.04 -9.11
C ALA A 115 18.48 11.60 -9.14
N LYS A 116 18.83 11.10 -10.31
CA LYS A 116 19.33 9.73 -10.51
C LYS A 116 20.50 9.41 -9.59
N ALA A 117 21.50 10.31 -9.53
CA ALA A 117 22.68 10.12 -8.69
C ALA A 117 22.33 9.98 -7.20
N ALA A 118 21.41 10.80 -6.69
CA ALA A 118 20.96 10.73 -5.30
C ALA A 118 20.17 9.44 -5.02
N ALA A 119 19.31 9.01 -5.94
CA ALA A 119 18.54 7.77 -5.81
C ALA A 119 19.45 6.54 -5.84
N GLU A 120 20.44 6.49 -6.71
CA GLU A 120 21.41 5.40 -6.78
C GLU A 120 22.31 5.35 -5.54
N GLN A 121 22.75 6.50 -5.01
CA GLN A 121 23.54 6.56 -3.79
C GLN A 121 22.75 6.01 -2.60
N LEU A 122 21.50 6.42 -2.44
CA LEU A 122 20.61 5.90 -1.39
C LEU A 122 20.41 4.39 -1.53
N ALA A 123 20.22 3.90 -2.77
CA ALA A 123 20.07 2.47 -3.03
C ALA A 123 21.30 1.67 -2.60
N ILE A 124 22.50 2.18 -2.89
CA ILE A 124 23.77 1.55 -2.47
C ILE A 124 23.88 1.52 -0.95
N GLU A 125 23.56 2.61 -0.28
CA GLU A 125 23.57 2.69 1.19
C GLU A 125 22.60 1.68 1.83
N LEU A 126 21.40 1.55 1.28
CA LEU A 126 20.41 0.57 1.75
C LEU A 126 20.89 -0.87 1.54
N LEU A 127 21.50 -1.16 0.39
CA LEU A 127 22.08 -2.49 0.11
C LEU A 127 23.21 -2.81 1.10
N ASP A 128 24.08 -1.85 1.41
CA ASP A 128 25.16 -2.03 2.38
C ASP A 128 24.61 -2.30 3.79
N GLN A 129 23.51 -1.69 4.18
CA GLN A 129 22.86 -1.96 5.46
C GLN A 129 22.28 -3.36 5.55
N MET A 130 21.91 -3.93 4.44
CA MET A 130 21.33 -5.29 4.39
C MET A 130 22.39 -6.42 4.31
N GLY A 131 23.64 -6.08 4.07
CA GLY A 131 24.77 -7.00 3.92
C GLY A 131 25.17 -7.13 2.46
#